data_63e3aa2b3eb541414073d404b0f0e384
#
_entry.id   63e3aa2b3eb541414073d404b0f0e384
#
_cell.length_a   1.000
_cell.length_b   1.000
_cell.length_c   1.000
_cell.angle_alpha   90.00
_cell.angle_beta   90.00
_cell.angle_gamma   90.00
#
_symmetry.space_group_name_H-M   'P 1'
#
loop_
_entity.id
_entity.type
_entity.pdbx_description
1 polymer ?
#
loop_
_entity_poly.entity_id
_entity_poly.type
_entity_poly.pdbx_seq_one_letter_code
_entity_poly.pdbx_strand_id
1 'polypeptide(L)'
;MPLAGTQMPSDTVRVLSCPRGVMSKPNHKTASNQAGAYSPEGVSDASQVPSADMATIEAWLKEHNISEVECLVPDMTGNARGKFIPAHQFIANREIKLPESIMVQTVTGEYTDDHWDFVEPTDTDMLLRPDASTLRMVPWGREPTGQVIADCYKPDGEPHPLSTRNVLRYVLGLYEEAGLKPVVAPEVEFYLVNKNTDPDYELMPPKGRSGRREVARLSYSIDVVAEFEDFVEDMYDFADKQQLDVDTLIHENGAAQLEINFNHGDPLAMADQVFVFKRTVRETAQRYNMYATFMAKPMQREPGSALHLHQSVLDLETGQNIFATADGQPSQAMMEYMGGLQRYTPELISFYAPNVNSYRRLAPDISAPINLSWGFDNRTTAFRVPNSDPANLRIENRFPGVDANPYLAITATLASGLLGMRQHIQPTKPHKGTANEDGVGVARTLEEGVRKLNDTPELQAMIGELFMRAYAAVKLDEFEEFNRVISSWEREHLLLQV
;
A
#
# COMPACT_ATOMS: atom_id res chain seq x y z
N MET A 1 36.33 15.66 51.29
CA MET A 1 36.83 16.86 50.55
C MET A 1 36.22 16.79 49.16
N PRO A 2 35.40 17.74 48.77
CA PRO A 2 34.75 17.76 47.46
C PRO A 2 35.64 18.50 46.46
N LEU A 3 35.72 18.03 45.22
CA LEU A 3 36.31 18.74 44.11
C LEU A 3 35.21 19.30 43.19
N ALA A 4 35.46 20.53 42.86
CA ALA A 4 34.56 21.49 42.25
C ALA A 4 34.12 21.17 40.84
N GLY A 5 32.89 21.58 40.52
CA GLY A 5 32.32 21.59 39.19
C GLY A 5 32.98 22.61 38.28
N THR A 6 33.11 22.23 37.02
CA THR A 6 33.36 23.15 35.90
C THR A 6 32.16 23.11 34.96
N GLN A 7 31.41 24.23 34.94
CA GLN A 7 30.42 24.52 33.92
C GLN A 7 31.12 24.77 32.58
N MET A 8 30.62 24.12 31.52
CA MET A 8 30.94 24.51 30.15
C MET A 8 29.90 25.52 29.62
N PRO A 9 30.29 26.46 28.78
CA PRO A 9 29.39 27.50 28.28
C PRO A 9 28.54 26.98 27.11
N SER A 10 27.30 27.42 27.06
CA SER A 10 26.34 27.20 25.99
C SER A 10 26.77 27.97 24.73
N ASP A 11 27.25 27.29 23.72
CA ASP A 11 27.45 27.85 22.38
C ASP A 11 26.15 27.83 21.60
N THR A 12 25.65 29.02 21.33
CA THR A 12 24.49 29.28 20.46
C THR A 12 24.93 29.10 19.00
N VAL A 13 24.48 28.06 18.36
CA VAL A 13 24.69 27.83 16.93
C VAL A 13 23.82 28.85 16.16
N ARG A 14 24.45 29.84 15.54
CA ARG A 14 23.83 30.71 14.54
C ARG A 14 23.67 29.96 13.23
N VAL A 15 22.41 29.69 12.82
CA VAL A 15 22.10 29.26 11.49
C VAL A 15 22.35 30.39 10.49
N LEU A 16 23.33 30.22 9.63
CA LEU A 16 23.60 31.11 8.49
C LEU A 16 22.65 30.74 7.35
N SER A 17 21.68 31.60 7.08
CA SER A 17 20.85 31.52 5.88
C SER A 17 21.65 31.94 4.64
N CYS A 18 21.81 31.08 3.67
CA CYS A 18 22.33 31.40 2.34
C CYS A 18 21.22 32.02 1.47
N PRO A 19 21.43 33.11 0.75
CA PRO A 19 20.42 33.67 -0.14
C PRO A 19 20.32 32.86 -1.43
N ARG A 20 19.11 32.40 -1.74
CA ARG A 20 18.78 31.72 -3.02
C ARG A 20 18.84 32.74 -4.18
N GLY A 21 19.64 32.43 -5.18
CA GLY A 21 19.70 33.21 -6.42
C GLY A 21 18.43 32.96 -7.26
N VAL A 22 17.78 34.05 -7.64
CA VAL A 22 16.63 34.08 -8.53
C VAL A 22 17.10 33.75 -9.96
N MET A 23 16.77 32.55 -10.45
CA MET A 23 16.85 32.24 -11.88
C MET A 23 15.54 32.62 -12.55
N SER A 24 15.63 33.44 -13.61
CA SER A 24 14.51 33.91 -14.41
C SER A 24 13.88 32.78 -15.21
N LYS A 25 12.55 32.63 -15.11
CA LYS A 25 11.72 31.67 -15.84
C LYS A 25 11.68 32.01 -17.35
N PRO A 26 11.76 31.04 -18.27
CA PRO A 26 11.38 31.24 -19.66
C PRO A 26 9.84 31.25 -19.80
N ASN A 27 9.33 32.24 -20.52
CA ASN A 27 7.92 32.36 -20.91
C ASN A 27 7.47 31.17 -21.75
N HIS A 28 6.63 30.28 -21.20
CA HIS A 28 5.87 29.31 -21.98
C HIS A 28 4.47 29.84 -22.24
N LYS A 29 4.15 29.98 -23.52
CA LYS A 29 2.81 30.31 -24.04
C LYS A 29 1.86 29.15 -23.69
N THR A 30 0.74 29.50 -23.07
CA THR A 30 -0.41 28.65 -22.83
C THR A 30 -0.95 28.08 -24.15
N ALA A 31 -0.76 26.78 -24.35
CA ALA A 31 -1.56 26.00 -25.27
C ALA A 31 -2.71 25.37 -24.47
N SER A 32 -3.94 25.80 -24.75
CA SER A 32 -5.15 25.19 -24.19
C SER A 32 -5.32 23.80 -24.80
N ASN A 33 -4.92 22.77 -24.09
CA ASN A 33 -5.30 21.38 -24.37
C ASN A 33 -6.61 21.11 -23.64
N GLN A 34 -7.68 20.93 -24.40
CA GLN A 34 -8.89 20.26 -23.92
C GLN A 34 -8.56 18.78 -23.70
N ALA A 35 -8.14 18.44 -22.49
CA ALA A 35 -8.18 17.07 -22.00
C ALA A 35 -9.65 16.72 -21.77
N GLY A 36 -10.13 15.64 -22.40
CA GLY A 36 -11.49 15.15 -22.23
C GLY A 36 -11.76 14.87 -20.75
N ALA A 37 -12.61 15.69 -20.13
CA ALA A 37 -13.08 15.47 -18.79
C ALA A 37 -13.95 14.20 -18.77
N TYR A 38 -13.58 13.26 -17.91
CA TYR A 38 -14.42 12.15 -17.53
C TYR A 38 -15.65 12.72 -16.82
N SER A 39 -16.83 12.47 -17.37
CA SER A 39 -18.11 12.73 -16.73
C SER A 39 -18.89 11.42 -16.66
N PRO A 40 -19.08 10.83 -15.48
CA PRO A 40 -20.01 9.72 -15.34
C PRO A 40 -21.44 10.27 -15.42
N GLU A 41 -22.14 9.98 -16.49
CA GLU A 41 -23.60 10.24 -16.59
C GLU A 41 -24.29 9.36 -15.52
N GLY A 42 -24.80 10.00 -14.47
CA GLY A 42 -25.68 9.34 -13.51
C GLY A 42 -25.53 9.67 -12.03
N VAL A 43 -24.78 10.70 -11.65
CA VAL A 43 -24.69 11.10 -10.23
C VAL A 43 -25.63 12.26 -9.94
N SER A 44 -26.72 11.98 -9.22
CA SER A 44 -27.62 12.97 -8.61
C SER A 44 -26.86 13.82 -7.60
N ASP A 45 -27.17 15.11 -7.57
CA ASP A 45 -26.78 16.18 -6.63
C ASP A 45 -25.59 15.85 -5.70
N ALA A 46 -24.41 16.25 -6.17
CA ALA A 46 -23.11 15.81 -5.63
C ALA A 46 -22.75 16.40 -4.25
N SER A 47 -23.60 17.21 -3.65
CA SER A 47 -23.31 17.90 -2.39
C SER A 47 -23.70 17.14 -1.11
N GLN A 48 -24.32 15.95 -1.21
CA GLN A 48 -24.74 15.19 -0.03
C GLN A 48 -24.30 13.73 -0.10
N VAL A 49 -23.72 13.22 1.00
CA VAL A 49 -23.63 11.77 1.24
C VAL A 49 -25.02 11.18 0.98
N PRO A 50 -25.17 10.07 0.23
CA PRO A 50 -26.46 9.45 0.04
C PRO A 50 -27.17 9.26 1.38
N SER A 51 -28.41 9.69 1.48
CA SER A 51 -29.17 9.68 2.74
C SER A 51 -29.28 8.27 3.36
N ALA A 52 -29.18 7.23 2.54
CA ALA A 52 -29.18 5.83 2.96
C ALA A 52 -27.90 5.46 3.74
N ASP A 53 -26.73 5.91 3.30
CA ASP A 53 -25.46 5.59 3.99
C ASP A 53 -25.38 6.25 5.35
N MET A 54 -25.76 7.52 5.47
CA MET A 54 -25.77 8.21 6.76
C MET A 54 -26.78 7.60 7.74
N ALA A 55 -27.94 7.14 7.28
CA ALA A 55 -28.91 6.45 8.14
C ALA A 55 -28.35 5.11 8.66
N THR A 56 -27.66 4.37 7.81
CA THR A 56 -26.96 3.11 8.17
C THR A 56 -25.87 3.38 9.19
N ILE A 57 -25.03 4.39 8.97
CA ILE A 57 -23.98 4.79 9.88
C ILE A 57 -24.55 5.20 11.24
N GLU A 58 -25.57 6.06 11.27
CA GLU A 58 -26.20 6.50 12.51
C GLU A 58 -26.82 5.34 13.31
N ALA A 59 -27.47 4.39 12.62
CA ALA A 59 -28.03 3.20 13.26
C ALA A 59 -26.91 2.34 13.88
N TRP A 60 -25.83 2.11 13.16
CA TRP A 60 -24.69 1.34 13.63
C TRP A 60 -24.00 2.00 14.83
N LEU A 61 -23.77 3.32 14.79
CA LEU A 61 -23.16 4.07 15.89
C LEU A 61 -24.00 3.97 17.18
N LYS A 62 -25.34 4.02 17.06
CA LYS A 62 -26.27 3.86 18.19
C LYS A 62 -26.27 2.44 18.71
N GLU A 63 -26.34 1.44 17.84
CA GLU A 63 -26.35 0.02 18.22
C GLU A 63 -25.13 -0.36 19.05
N HIS A 64 -23.95 0.13 18.63
CA HIS A 64 -22.68 -0.18 19.28
C HIS A 64 -22.29 0.83 20.39
N ASN A 65 -23.18 1.80 20.72
CA ASN A 65 -22.95 2.84 21.72
C ASN A 65 -21.63 3.61 21.49
N ILE A 66 -21.33 3.95 20.24
CA ILE A 66 -20.09 4.61 19.86
C ILE A 66 -20.04 6.04 20.41
N SER A 67 -18.94 6.38 21.07
CA SER A 67 -18.67 7.71 21.62
C SER A 67 -17.97 8.64 20.61
N GLU A 68 -17.09 8.09 19.81
CA GLU A 68 -16.27 8.82 18.82
C GLU A 68 -15.99 7.99 17.57
N VAL A 69 -15.74 8.67 16.45
CA VAL A 69 -15.53 8.07 15.13
C VAL A 69 -14.19 8.52 14.57
N GLU A 70 -13.36 7.55 14.17
CA GLU A 70 -12.23 7.79 13.28
C GLU A 70 -12.73 7.79 11.82
N CYS A 71 -12.79 8.95 11.21
CA CYS A 71 -13.06 9.08 9.77
C CYS A 71 -11.73 9.07 9.02
N LEU A 72 -11.45 7.99 8.30
CA LEU A 72 -10.14 7.69 7.71
C LEU A 72 -10.11 7.91 6.20
N VAL A 73 -8.96 8.34 5.71
CA VAL A 73 -8.62 8.44 4.29
C VAL A 73 -7.24 7.86 4.08
N PRO A 74 -7.03 6.93 3.14
CA PRO A 74 -5.70 6.47 2.76
C PRO A 74 -5.00 7.53 1.89
N ASP A 75 -3.82 8.00 2.30
CA ASP A 75 -2.98 8.88 1.49
C ASP A 75 -2.18 8.09 0.42
N MET A 76 -1.37 8.78 -0.39
CA MET A 76 -0.55 8.13 -1.43
C MET A 76 0.45 7.13 -0.88
N THR A 77 0.90 7.32 0.36
CA THR A 77 1.87 6.42 1.01
C THR A 77 1.21 5.22 1.68
N GLY A 78 -0.13 5.18 1.74
CA GLY A 78 -0.90 4.15 2.44
C GLY A 78 -1.05 4.40 3.94
N ASN A 79 -0.73 5.61 4.42
CA ASN A 79 -0.98 6.01 5.80
C ASN A 79 -2.42 6.48 6.00
N ALA A 80 -2.95 6.24 7.21
CA ALA A 80 -4.25 6.72 7.60
C ALA A 80 -4.21 8.21 7.96
N ARG A 81 -4.89 9.02 7.17
CA ARG A 81 -5.21 10.42 7.47
C ARG A 81 -6.66 10.51 7.90
N GLY A 82 -7.06 11.59 8.55
CA GLY A 82 -8.46 11.74 8.92
C GLY A 82 -8.71 12.60 10.12
N LYS A 83 -9.89 12.39 10.73
CA LYS A 83 -10.34 13.12 11.90
C LYS A 83 -10.92 12.18 12.95
N PHE A 84 -10.63 12.47 14.21
CA PHE A 84 -11.40 11.97 15.36
C PHE A 84 -12.57 12.91 15.61
N ILE A 85 -13.79 12.40 15.59
CA ILE A 85 -15.00 13.21 15.67
C ILE A 85 -15.94 12.58 16.73
N PRO A 86 -16.39 13.33 17.75
CA PRO A 86 -17.44 12.83 18.65
C PRO A 86 -18.66 12.34 17.87
N ALA A 87 -19.21 11.16 18.19
CA ALA A 87 -20.25 10.52 17.41
C ALA A 87 -21.46 11.42 17.15
N HIS A 88 -21.89 12.22 18.15
CA HIS A 88 -23.00 13.16 17.99
C HIS A 88 -22.69 14.29 16.99
N GLN A 89 -21.42 14.75 16.91
CA GLN A 89 -21.00 15.74 15.93
C GLN A 89 -20.86 15.12 14.53
N PHE A 90 -20.40 13.87 14.46
CA PHE A 90 -20.30 13.13 13.20
C PHE A 90 -21.69 12.98 12.55
N ILE A 91 -22.70 12.67 13.36
CA ILE A 91 -24.10 12.56 12.88
C ILE A 91 -24.68 13.94 12.50
N ALA A 92 -24.39 14.97 13.30
CA ALA A 92 -24.94 16.31 13.09
C ALA A 92 -24.27 17.05 11.92
N ASN A 93 -22.96 16.85 11.75
CA ASN A 93 -22.16 17.54 10.74
C ASN A 93 -21.99 16.66 9.49
N ARG A 94 -22.83 16.89 8.49
CA ARG A 94 -22.85 16.08 7.26
C ARG A 94 -21.71 16.40 6.29
N GLU A 95 -20.90 17.43 6.54
CA GLU A 95 -19.77 17.82 5.72
C GLU A 95 -18.46 17.63 6.49
N ILE A 96 -17.79 16.52 6.26
CA ILE A 96 -16.44 16.29 6.77
C ILE A 96 -15.46 16.72 5.70
N LYS A 97 -14.46 17.53 6.08
CA LYS A 97 -13.52 18.15 5.13
C LYS A 97 -12.08 17.97 5.58
N LEU A 98 -11.17 17.86 4.63
CA LEU A 98 -9.72 17.92 4.83
C LEU A 98 -9.10 18.74 3.71
N PRO A 99 -7.98 19.47 3.97
CA PRO A 99 -7.22 20.13 2.90
C PRO A 99 -6.75 19.11 1.85
N GLU A 100 -6.87 19.44 0.57
CA GLU A 100 -6.45 18.52 -0.50
C GLU A 100 -4.93 18.31 -0.56
N SER A 101 -4.15 19.25 -0.02
CA SER A 101 -2.68 19.16 0.03
C SER A 101 -2.17 17.92 0.76
N ILE A 102 -2.93 17.37 1.72
CA ILE A 102 -2.52 16.13 2.42
C ILE A 102 -2.31 14.95 1.47
N MET A 103 -2.92 14.98 0.28
CA MET A 103 -2.78 13.92 -0.73
C MET A 103 -1.41 13.90 -1.41
N VAL A 104 -0.64 14.99 -1.31
CA VAL A 104 0.69 15.12 -1.92
C VAL A 104 1.81 15.28 -0.90
N GLN A 105 1.56 14.89 0.35
CA GLN A 105 2.61 14.82 1.37
C GLN A 105 3.51 13.59 1.15
N THR A 106 4.81 13.81 1.40
CA THR A 106 5.81 12.73 1.48
C THR A 106 5.60 11.86 2.73
N VAL A 107 6.32 10.76 2.81
CA VAL A 107 6.31 9.89 4.01
C VAL A 107 6.83 10.60 5.26
N THR A 108 7.63 11.66 5.11
CA THR A 108 8.13 12.50 6.20
C THR A 108 7.17 13.62 6.60
N GLY A 109 6.09 13.80 5.83
CA GLY A 109 5.08 14.84 6.07
C GLY A 109 5.39 16.18 5.41
N GLU A 110 6.46 16.27 4.64
CA GLU A 110 6.82 17.45 3.86
C GLU A 110 6.03 17.52 2.55
N TYR A 111 6.10 18.65 1.87
CA TYR A 111 5.51 18.90 0.56
C TYR A 111 6.60 19.06 -0.48
N THR A 112 6.35 18.53 -1.68
CA THR A 112 7.25 18.76 -2.83
C THR A 112 7.27 20.24 -3.24
N ASP A 113 8.36 20.72 -3.81
CA ASP A 113 8.48 22.14 -4.24
C ASP A 113 7.41 22.51 -5.29
N ASP A 114 6.92 21.55 -6.06
CA ASP A 114 5.93 21.70 -7.13
C ASP A 114 4.51 21.22 -6.75
N HIS A 115 4.22 21.00 -5.45
CA HIS A 115 2.92 20.48 -5.01
C HIS A 115 1.71 21.32 -5.49
N TRP A 116 1.89 22.65 -5.68
CA TRP A 116 0.85 23.50 -6.26
C TRP A 116 0.56 23.27 -7.74
N ASP A 117 1.34 22.43 -8.42
CA ASP A 117 1.02 21.97 -9.78
C ASP A 117 -0.01 20.83 -9.77
N PHE A 118 -0.30 20.24 -8.61
CA PHE A 118 -1.19 19.10 -8.43
C PHE A 118 -2.45 19.40 -7.61
N VAL A 119 -2.39 20.39 -6.73
CA VAL A 119 -3.50 20.85 -5.88
C VAL A 119 -3.69 22.36 -6.05
N GLU A 120 -4.89 22.85 -5.69
CA GLU A 120 -5.18 24.27 -5.79
C GLU A 120 -4.29 25.12 -4.87
N PRO A 121 -3.71 26.25 -5.34
CA PRO A 121 -2.85 27.08 -4.51
C PRO A 121 -3.53 27.70 -3.27
N THR A 122 -4.85 27.62 -3.21
CA THR A 122 -5.67 28.04 -2.06
C THR A 122 -5.82 26.98 -1.00
N ASP A 123 -5.25 25.78 -1.24
CA ASP A 123 -5.39 24.60 -0.40
C ASP A 123 -6.88 24.30 -0.07
N THR A 124 -7.68 24.21 -1.10
CA THR A 124 -9.12 24.03 -0.99
C THR A 124 -9.45 22.71 -0.26
N ASP A 125 -10.46 22.76 0.60
CA ASP A 125 -10.93 21.55 1.28
C ASP A 125 -11.58 20.57 0.31
N MET A 126 -11.17 19.32 0.36
CA MET A 126 -11.92 18.20 -0.23
C MET A 126 -13.02 17.74 0.71
N LEU A 127 -14.09 17.19 0.14
CA LEU A 127 -15.22 16.61 0.87
C LEU A 127 -15.00 15.13 1.10
N LEU A 128 -15.22 14.68 2.34
CA LEU A 128 -15.14 13.26 2.71
C LEU A 128 -16.55 12.67 2.78
N ARG A 129 -16.78 11.58 2.05
CA ARG A 129 -18.01 10.79 2.10
C ARG A 129 -17.72 9.44 2.73
N PRO A 130 -18.14 9.23 3.99
CA PRO A 130 -17.94 7.96 4.67
C PRO A 130 -18.66 6.82 3.94
N ASP A 131 -17.96 5.72 3.70
CA ASP A 131 -18.51 4.50 3.11
C ASP A 131 -19.02 3.57 4.24
N ALA A 132 -20.34 3.42 4.35
CA ALA A 132 -20.97 2.64 5.40
C ALA A 132 -20.53 1.16 5.41
N SER A 133 -20.12 0.61 4.28
CA SER A 133 -19.63 -0.78 4.19
C SER A 133 -18.29 -0.99 4.90
N THR A 134 -17.59 0.10 5.23
CA THR A 134 -16.29 0.06 5.91
C THR A 134 -16.37 0.31 7.42
N LEU A 135 -17.58 0.46 7.97
CA LEU A 135 -17.79 0.64 9.40
C LEU A 135 -17.20 -0.54 10.20
N ARG A 136 -16.38 -0.23 11.19
CA ARG A 136 -15.74 -1.21 12.06
C ARG A 136 -15.55 -0.65 13.48
N MET A 137 -15.48 -1.54 14.45
CA MET A 137 -15.03 -1.18 15.78
C MET A 137 -13.54 -0.88 15.81
N VAL A 138 -13.10 -0.01 16.72
CA VAL A 138 -11.68 0.18 17.08
C VAL A 138 -11.45 -0.54 18.42
N PRO A 139 -10.99 -1.82 18.39
CA PRO A 139 -11.02 -2.67 19.59
C PRO A 139 -9.97 -2.30 20.65
N TRP A 140 -8.97 -1.52 20.29
CA TRP A 140 -7.93 -1.03 21.20
C TRP A 140 -8.28 0.33 21.84
N GLY A 141 -9.34 0.97 21.42
CA GLY A 141 -9.80 2.24 21.97
C GLY A 141 -10.16 2.13 23.47
N ARG A 142 -9.89 3.20 24.23
CA ARG A 142 -10.28 3.26 25.62
C ARG A 142 -11.80 3.44 25.79
N GLU A 143 -12.36 4.27 24.92
CA GLU A 143 -13.80 4.50 24.81
C GLU A 143 -14.34 3.71 23.60
N PRO A 144 -15.64 3.40 23.55
CA PRO A 144 -16.25 2.79 22.38
C PRO A 144 -16.05 3.66 21.13
N THR A 145 -15.13 3.27 20.29
CA THR A 145 -14.73 4.00 19.09
C THR A 145 -15.09 3.21 17.84
N GLY A 146 -15.71 3.87 16.87
CA GLY A 146 -15.94 3.34 15.54
C GLY A 146 -14.93 3.94 14.56
N GLN A 147 -14.64 3.22 13.48
CA GLN A 147 -13.90 3.76 12.34
C GLN A 147 -14.69 3.57 11.06
N VAL A 148 -14.50 4.49 10.11
CA VAL A 148 -15.08 4.43 8.78
C VAL A 148 -14.08 5.00 7.78
N ILE A 149 -13.94 4.37 6.61
CA ILE A 149 -13.13 4.90 5.52
C ILE A 149 -14.03 5.81 4.66
N ALA A 150 -13.49 6.94 4.23
CA ALA A 150 -14.21 7.88 3.40
C ALA A 150 -13.60 7.98 1.99
N ASP A 151 -14.47 8.10 0.99
CA ASP A 151 -14.10 8.52 -0.35
C ASP A 151 -13.92 10.05 -0.38
N CYS A 152 -12.97 10.52 -1.19
CA CYS A 152 -12.65 11.93 -1.33
C CYS A 152 -13.29 12.52 -2.58
N TYR A 153 -13.89 13.70 -2.44
CA TYR A 153 -14.53 14.43 -3.52
C TYR A 153 -14.06 15.88 -3.54
N LYS A 154 -14.04 16.46 -4.73
CA LYS A 154 -13.87 17.91 -4.90
C LYS A 154 -15.11 18.67 -4.42
N PRO A 155 -15.02 19.99 -4.20
CA PRO A 155 -16.17 20.82 -3.84
C PRO A 155 -17.32 20.80 -4.85
N ASP A 156 -17.02 20.57 -6.14
CA ASP A 156 -18.01 20.41 -7.22
C ASP A 156 -18.69 19.03 -7.23
N GLY A 157 -18.25 18.11 -6.36
CA GLY A 157 -18.80 16.78 -6.19
C GLY A 157 -18.16 15.70 -7.06
N GLU A 158 -17.21 16.04 -7.90
CA GLU A 158 -16.45 15.04 -8.67
C GLU A 158 -15.50 14.25 -7.75
N PRO A 159 -15.25 12.96 -8.03
CA PRO A 159 -14.27 12.18 -7.30
C PRO A 159 -12.89 12.86 -7.32
N HIS A 160 -12.22 12.93 -6.16
CA HIS A 160 -10.92 13.56 -6.07
C HIS A 160 -9.87 12.70 -6.79
N PRO A 161 -9.16 13.22 -7.81
CA PRO A 161 -8.28 12.43 -8.67
C PRO A 161 -7.01 11.92 -7.97
N LEU A 162 -6.62 12.53 -6.84
CA LEU A 162 -5.44 12.13 -6.06
C LEU A 162 -5.78 11.10 -4.96
N SER A 163 -7.04 10.70 -4.81
CA SER A 163 -7.43 9.68 -3.83
C SER A 163 -7.10 8.28 -4.36
N THR A 164 -6.24 7.55 -3.63
CA THR A 164 -5.83 6.19 -4.01
C THR A 164 -7.01 5.22 -4.07
N ARG A 165 -8.00 5.41 -3.19
CA ARG A 165 -9.23 4.62 -3.16
C ARG A 165 -10.10 4.89 -4.39
N ASN A 166 -10.22 6.16 -4.82
CA ASN A 166 -10.94 6.53 -6.03
C ASN A 166 -10.26 6.01 -7.30
N VAL A 167 -8.92 6.00 -7.35
CA VAL A 167 -8.16 5.43 -8.48
C VAL A 167 -8.48 3.94 -8.63
N LEU A 168 -8.52 3.18 -7.53
CA LEU A 168 -8.92 1.77 -7.58
C LEU A 168 -10.38 1.63 -8.03
N ARG A 169 -11.32 2.42 -7.49
CA ARG A 169 -12.74 2.41 -7.94
C ARG A 169 -12.87 2.64 -9.45
N TYR A 170 -12.10 3.58 -9.97
CA TYR A 170 -12.11 3.85 -11.40
C TYR A 170 -11.69 2.64 -12.24
N VAL A 171 -10.59 1.97 -11.85
CA VAL A 171 -10.14 0.75 -12.54
C VAL A 171 -11.16 -0.38 -12.42
N LEU A 172 -11.83 -0.51 -11.28
CA LEU A 172 -12.92 -1.49 -11.11
C LEU A 172 -14.10 -1.20 -12.02
N GLY A 173 -14.47 0.07 -12.19
CA GLY A 173 -15.50 0.48 -13.16
C GLY A 173 -15.16 0.07 -14.60
N LEU A 174 -13.89 0.14 -15.00
CA LEU A 174 -13.44 -0.33 -16.32
C LEU A 174 -13.57 -1.84 -16.53
N TYR A 175 -13.51 -2.62 -15.44
CA TYR A 175 -13.81 -4.06 -15.47
C TYR A 175 -15.32 -4.30 -15.62
N GLU A 176 -16.14 -3.58 -14.85
CA GLU A 176 -17.62 -3.68 -14.96
C GLU A 176 -18.10 -3.33 -16.36
N GLU A 177 -17.59 -2.25 -16.95
CA GLU A 177 -17.85 -1.87 -18.36
C GLU A 177 -17.48 -2.98 -19.37
N ALA A 178 -16.46 -3.78 -19.05
CA ALA A 178 -16.05 -4.92 -19.84
C ALA A 178 -16.87 -6.21 -19.54
N GLY A 179 -17.87 -6.16 -18.67
CA GLY A 179 -18.63 -7.33 -18.22
C GLY A 179 -17.84 -8.28 -17.34
N LEU A 180 -16.84 -7.78 -16.63
CA LEU A 180 -15.89 -8.55 -15.83
C LEU A 180 -15.94 -8.13 -14.35
N LYS A 181 -15.61 -9.08 -13.47
CA LYS A 181 -15.49 -8.85 -12.04
C LYS A 181 -14.17 -9.44 -11.52
N PRO A 182 -13.18 -8.60 -11.20
CA PRO A 182 -11.95 -9.08 -10.59
C PRO A 182 -12.18 -9.51 -9.14
N VAL A 183 -11.37 -10.48 -8.70
CA VAL A 183 -11.35 -10.99 -7.32
C VAL A 183 -9.90 -11.05 -6.88
N VAL A 184 -9.60 -10.62 -5.66
CA VAL A 184 -8.25 -10.66 -5.10
C VAL A 184 -8.22 -11.31 -3.71
N ALA A 185 -7.09 -11.94 -3.38
CA ALA A 185 -6.77 -12.42 -2.04
C ALA A 185 -5.35 -11.96 -1.68
N PRO A 186 -5.19 -11.06 -0.72
CA PRO A 186 -3.89 -10.62 -0.25
C PRO A 186 -3.27 -11.59 0.75
N GLU A 187 -1.93 -11.76 0.68
CA GLU A 187 -1.09 -12.35 1.73
C GLU A 187 -0.20 -11.24 2.29
N VAL A 188 -0.21 -11.04 3.61
CA VAL A 188 0.42 -9.88 4.26
C VAL A 188 1.48 -10.35 5.24
N GLU A 189 2.74 -10.20 4.89
CA GLU A 189 3.87 -10.50 5.75
C GLU A 189 4.25 -9.30 6.64
N PHE A 190 4.72 -9.55 7.84
CA PHE A 190 5.25 -8.52 8.73
C PHE A 190 6.22 -9.10 9.75
N TYR A 191 7.05 -8.23 10.34
CA TYR A 191 7.93 -8.61 11.43
C TYR A 191 7.44 -8.05 12.76
N LEU A 192 7.53 -8.85 13.81
CA LEU A 192 7.56 -8.37 15.17
C LEU A 192 9.01 -8.02 15.54
N VAL A 193 9.20 -6.84 16.14
CA VAL A 193 10.52 -6.38 16.58
C VAL A 193 10.42 -5.78 17.98
N ASN A 194 11.53 -5.79 18.73
CA ASN A 194 11.60 -5.04 19.96
C ASN A 194 11.30 -3.57 19.73
N LYS A 195 10.73 -2.89 20.74
CA LYS A 195 10.69 -1.44 20.71
C LYS A 195 12.08 -0.89 20.43
N ASN A 196 12.19 -0.11 19.35
CA ASN A 196 13.37 0.63 18.96
C ASN A 196 13.04 2.13 19.06
N THR A 197 13.68 2.82 19.98
CA THR A 197 13.50 4.26 20.21
C THR A 197 14.66 5.09 19.70
N ASP A 198 15.70 4.45 19.18
CA ASP A 198 16.88 5.07 18.61
C ASP A 198 17.10 4.53 17.19
N PRO A 199 16.94 5.36 16.14
CA PRO A 199 17.02 4.92 14.75
C PRO A 199 18.44 4.45 14.34
N ASP A 200 19.48 4.77 15.08
CA ASP A 200 20.85 4.32 14.80
C ASP A 200 21.12 2.86 15.21
N TYR A 201 20.19 2.24 15.96
CA TYR A 201 20.31 0.82 16.32
C TYR A 201 19.54 -0.08 15.36
N GLU A 202 20.14 -1.24 15.05
CA GLU A 202 19.48 -2.27 14.25
C GLU A 202 18.22 -2.81 14.95
N LEU A 203 17.20 -3.12 14.14
CA LEU A 203 16.01 -3.81 14.62
C LEU A 203 16.37 -5.25 15.06
N MET A 204 15.76 -5.70 16.13
CA MET A 204 16.00 -7.02 16.71
C MET A 204 14.65 -7.75 16.90
N PRO A 205 14.58 -9.07 16.64
CA PRO A 205 13.41 -9.87 16.99
C PRO A 205 13.10 -9.73 18.49
N PRO A 206 11.83 -9.74 18.90
CA PRO A 206 11.46 -9.67 20.31
C PRO A 206 11.78 -10.99 21.02
N LYS A 207 11.70 -10.98 22.34
CA LYS A 207 11.74 -12.21 23.12
C LYS A 207 10.34 -12.81 23.16
N GLY A 208 10.21 -14.09 22.84
CA GLY A 208 9.00 -14.84 23.03
C GLY A 208 8.72 -15.18 24.50
N ARG A 209 7.67 -15.93 24.77
CA ARG A 209 7.26 -16.38 26.12
C ARG A 209 8.36 -17.16 26.85
N SER A 210 9.24 -17.85 26.14
CA SER A 210 10.41 -18.51 26.71
C SER A 210 11.49 -17.55 27.24
N GLY A 211 11.38 -16.25 26.96
CA GLY A 211 12.37 -15.23 27.28
C GLY A 211 13.55 -15.19 26.30
N ARG A 212 13.56 -16.02 25.26
CA ARG A 212 14.60 -16.09 24.22
C ARG A 212 14.15 -15.37 22.94
N ARG A 213 15.12 -14.87 22.17
CA ARG A 213 14.89 -14.44 20.79
C ARG A 213 15.01 -15.63 19.86
N GLU A 214 14.20 -15.62 18.83
CA GLU A 214 14.37 -16.55 17.73
C GLU A 214 15.70 -16.28 17.01
N VAL A 215 16.42 -17.37 16.70
CA VAL A 215 17.68 -17.33 15.95
C VAL A 215 17.70 -18.32 14.80
N ALA A 216 16.78 -19.30 14.80
CA ALA A 216 16.64 -20.30 13.76
C ALA A 216 15.50 -19.90 12.82
N ARG A 217 15.70 -20.10 11.52
CA ARG A 217 14.67 -19.83 10.49
C ARG A 217 13.81 -21.07 10.31
N LEU A 218 12.79 -21.20 11.14
CA LEU A 218 11.90 -22.36 11.17
C LEU A 218 10.56 -22.05 10.52
N SER A 219 10.55 -21.89 9.20
CA SER A 219 9.30 -21.65 8.45
C SER A 219 8.22 -22.68 8.78
N TYR A 220 6.98 -22.21 8.91
CA TYR A 220 5.80 -23.00 9.29
C TYR A 220 5.87 -23.63 10.69
N SER A 221 6.75 -23.16 11.57
CA SER A 221 6.85 -23.69 12.93
C SER A 221 5.71 -23.20 13.81
N ILE A 222 4.87 -24.12 14.27
CA ILE A 222 3.80 -23.86 15.22
C ILE A 222 4.36 -23.43 16.58
N ASP A 223 5.47 -24.04 17.01
CA ASP A 223 6.11 -23.70 18.29
C ASP A 223 6.63 -22.26 18.31
N VAL A 224 7.11 -21.75 17.17
CA VAL A 224 7.57 -20.36 17.07
C VAL A 224 6.40 -19.40 17.10
N VAL A 225 5.27 -19.70 16.44
CA VAL A 225 4.04 -18.92 16.57
C VAL A 225 3.58 -18.87 18.04
N ALA A 226 3.66 -20.01 18.74
CA ALA A 226 3.29 -20.11 20.16
C ALA A 226 4.20 -19.29 21.10
N GLU A 227 5.42 -18.90 20.68
CA GLU A 227 6.22 -17.94 21.44
C GLU A 227 5.55 -16.55 21.56
N PHE A 228 4.61 -16.22 20.66
CA PHE A 228 3.87 -14.97 20.59
C PHE A 228 2.36 -15.17 20.77
N GLU A 229 1.94 -16.24 21.47
CA GLU A 229 0.55 -16.69 21.62
C GLU A 229 -0.40 -15.55 22.02
N ASP A 230 -0.09 -14.81 23.11
CA ASP A 230 -0.93 -13.71 23.60
C ASP A 230 -1.15 -12.61 22.54
N PHE A 231 -0.12 -12.28 21.77
CA PHE A 231 -0.21 -11.33 20.65
C PHE A 231 -1.11 -11.86 19.53
N VAL A 232 -0.95 -13.14 19.18
CA VAL A 232 -1.70 -13.78 18.09
C VAL A 232 -3.18 -13.87 18.46
N GLU A 233 -3.51 -14.24 19.68
CA GLU A 233 -4.90 -14.31 20.18
C GLU A 233 -5.57 -12.92 20.15
N ASP A 234 -4.93 -11.89 20.73
CA ASP A 234 -5.46 -10.51 20.68
C ASP A 234 -5.60 -9.99 19.25
N MET A 235 -4.67 -10.34 18.36
CA MET A 235 -4.74 -9.95 16.94
C MET A 235 -5.95 -10.58 16.25
N TYR A 236 -6.21 -11.87 16.46
CA TYR A 236 -7.39 -12.56 15.93
C TYR A 236 -8.69 -11.99 16.53
N ASP A 237 -8.72 -11.77 17.84
CA ASP A 237 -9.86 -11.15 18.52
C ASP A 237 -10.18 -9.75 17.97
N PHE A 238 -9.16 -8.97 17.66
CA PHE A 238 -9.33 -7.65 17.07
C PHE A 238 -9.76 -7.73 15.61
N ALA A 239 -9.20 -8.67 14.85
CA ALA A 239 -9.62 -8.92 13.48
C ALA A 239 -11.10 -9.33 13.40
N ASP A 240 -11.54 -10.23 14.27
CA ASP A 240 -12.94 -10.66 14.36
C ASP A 240 -13.87 -9.49 14.71
N LYS A 241 -13.56 -8.70 15.75
CA LYS A 241 -14.32 -7.50 16.12
C LYS A 241 -14.41 -6.46 15.00
N GLN A 242 -13.40 -6.42 14.13
CA GLN A 242 -13.35 -5.54 12.97
C GLN A 242 -13.93 -6.19 11.71
N GLN A 243 -14.38 -7.44 11.79
CA GLN A 243 -14.90 -8.20 10.65
C GLN A 243 -13.90 -8.24 9.48
N LEU A 244 -12.62 -8.44 9.81
CA LEU A 244 -11.59 -8.69 8.81
C LEU A 244 -11.62 -10.18 8.44
N ASP A 245 -11.66 -10.46 7.15
CA ASP A 245 -11.82 -11.82 6.62
C ASP A 245 -10.47 -12.56 6.54
N VAL A 246 -9.88 -12.77 7.73
CA VAL A 246 -8.60 -13.46 7.90
C VAL A 246 -8.82 -14.97 7.79
N ASP A 247 -7.98 -15.65 7.00
CA ASP A 247 -8.02 -17.10 6.80
C ASP A 247 -7.00 -17.82 7.69
N THR A 248 -5.70 -17.58 7.47
CA THR A 248 -4.63 -18.30 8.18
C THR A 248 -3.50 -17.38 8.61
N LEU A 249 -2.78 -17.82 9.66
CA LEU A 249 -1.52 -17.24 10.09
C LEU A 249 -0.43 -18.30 10.00
N ILE A 250 0.71 -17.94 9.42
CA ILE A 250 1.89 -18.79 9.37
C ILE A 250 3.13 -18.06 9.89
N HIS A 251 4.13 -18.85 10.34
CA HIS A 251 5.47 -18.34 10.58
C HIS A 251 6.26 -18.40 9.27
N GLU A 252 6.81 -17.25 8.88
CA GLU A 252 7.61 -17.10 7.66
C GLU A 252 9.10 -17.43 7.87
N ASN A 253 9.95 -17.15 6.86
CA ASN A 253 11.37 -17.51 6.88
C ASN A 253 12.23 -16.65 7.81
N GLY A 254 11.78 -15.45 8.19
CA GLY A 254 12.53 -14.53 9.02
C GLY A 254 12.26 -14.73 10.51
N ALA A 255 13.20 -14.34 11.36
CA ALA A 255 13.04 -14.41 12.81
C ALA A 255 11.92 -13.47 13.27
N ALA A 256 10.87 -14.02 13.87
CA ALA A 256 9.62 -13.36 14.25
C ALA A 256 8.87 -12.73 13.07
N GLN A 257 9.01 -13.30 11.87
CA GLN A 257 8.23 -12.95 10.70
C GLN A 257 6.95 -13.80 10.64
N LEU A 258 5.84 -13.13 10.53
CA LEU A 258 4.51 -13.74 10.41
C LEU A 258 3.85 -13.32 9.10
N GLU A 259 2.99 -14.18 8.58
CA GLU A 259 2.13 -13.89 7.43
C GLU A 259 0.67 -14.14 7.79
N ILE A 260 -0.19 -13.24 7.39
CA ILE A 260 -1.64 -13.40 7.42
C ILE A 260 -2.17 -13.50 5.99
N ASN A 261 -2.96 -14.53 5.74
CA ASN A 261 -3.70 -14.72 4.52
C ASN A 261 -5.15 -14.27 4.69
N PHE A 262 -5.66 -13.54 3.70
CA PHE A 262 -7.06 -13.15 3.63
C PHE A 262 -7.82 -14.06 2.66
N ASN A 263 -9.08 -14.33 2.95
CA ASN A 263 -9.99 -14.91 1.98
C ASN A 263 -10.12 -14.00 0.76
N HIS A 264 -10.48 -14.57 -0.37
CA HIS A 264 -10.65 -13.81 -1.60
C HIS A 264 -11.96 -13.00 -1.59
N GLY A 265 -11.91 -11.80 -2.17
CA GLY A 265 -13.06 -10.92 -2.18
C GLY A 265 -13.00 -9.81 -3.22
N ASP A 266 -13.93 -8.88 -3.08
CA ASP A 266 -13.95 -7.64 -3.86
C ASP A 266 -12.64 -6.86 -3.66
N PRO A 267 -11.97 -6.39 -4.73
CA PRO A 267 -10.66 -5.77 -4.62
C PRO A 267 -10.62 -4.50 -3.76
N LEU A 268 -11.67 -3.69 -3.77
CA LEU A 268 -11.73 -2.49 -2.94
C LEU A 268 -11.90 -2.87 -1.47
N ALA A 269 -12.80 -3.81 -1.18
CA ALA A 269 -12.99 -4.31 0.18
C ALA A 269 -11.72 -4.97 0.73
N MET A 270 -10.97 -5.71 -0.11
CA MET A 270 -9.69 -6.30 0.30
C MET A 270 -8.61 -5.23 0.55
N ALA A 271 -8.54 -4.18 -0.27
CA ALA A 271 -7.66 -3.05 -0.02
C ALA A 271 -7.98 -2.35 1.32
N ASP A 272 -9.26 -2.11 1.60
CA ASP A 272 -9.75 -1.54 2.85
C ASP A 272 -9.37 -2.43 4.05
N GLN A 273 -9.52 -3.75 3.92
CA GLN A 273 -9.18 -4.70 4.99
C GLN A 273 -7.67 -4.73 5.26
N VAL A 274 -6.81 -4.76 4.24
CA VAL A 274 -5.35 -4.70 4.42
C VAL A 274 -4.93 -3.37 5.06
N PHE A 275 -5.52 -2.27 4.63
CA PHE A 275 -5.27 -0.94 5.20
C PHE A 275 -5.59 -0.88 6.70
N VAL A 276 -6.76 -1.38 7.11
CA VAL A 276 -7.16 -1.47 8.52
C VAL A 276 -6.29 -2.47 9.28
N PHE A 277 -6.03 -3.65 8.71
CA PHE A 277 -5.26 -4.71 9.34
C PHE A 277 -3.84 -4.26 9.73
N LYS A 278 -3.16 -3.50 8.86
CA LYS A 278 -1.83 -2.95 9.20
C LYS A 278 -1.86 -2.08 10.46
N ARG A 279 -2.94 -1.32 10.68
CA ARG A 279 -3.13 -0.56 11.93
C ARG A 279 -3.38 -1.49 13.11
N THR A 280 -4.27 -2.45 12.95
CA THR A 280 -4.63 -3.44 13.98
C THR A 280 -3.41 -4.16 14.51
N VAL A 281 -2.57 -4.69 13.64
CA VAL A 281 -1.34 -5.39 14.01
C VAL A 281 -0.36 -4.49 14.76
N ARG A 282 -0.18 -3.22 14.31
CA ARG A 282 0.68 -2.25 15.00
C ARG A 282 0.19 -1.94 16.41
N GLU A 283 -1.11 -1.71 16.58
CA GLU A 283 -1.71 -1.41 17.88
C GLU A 283 -1.66 -2.63 18.81
N THR A 284 -1.92 -3.82 18.29
CA THR A 284 -1.78 -5.06 19.07
C THR A 284 -0.35 -5.26 19.54
N ALA A 285 0.66 -5.10 18.67
CA ALA A 285 2.07 -5.28 19.04
C ALA A 285 2.50 -4.31 20.15
N GLN A 286 2.02 -3.07 20.13
CA GLN A 286 2.34 -2.07 21.16
C GLN A 286 1.85 -2.47 22.55
N ARG A 287 0.75 -3.21 22.66
CA ARG A 287 0.24 -3.75 23.95
C ARG A 287 1.21 -4.73 24.60
N TYR A 288 2.00 -5.43 23.77
CA TYR A 288 3.02 -6.40 24.19
C TYR A 288 4.43 -5.82 24.22
N ASN A 289 4.55 -4.49 24.24
CA ASN A 289 5.83 -3.79 24.25
C ASN A 289 6.75 -4.13 23.06
N MET A 290 6.14 -4.39 21.90
CA MET A 290 6.78 -4.66 20.62
C MET A 290 6.35 -3.63 19.58
N TYR A 291 7.05 -3.59 18.44
CA TYR A 291 6.55 -2.99 17.22
C TYR A 291 6.28 -4.08 16.18
N ALA A 292 5.21 -3.91 15.42
CA ALA A 292 5.02 -4.62 14.16
C ALA A 292 5.46 -3.69 13.01
N THR A 293 6.36 -4.19 12.16
CA THR A 293 6.84 -3.41 11.01
C THR A 293 6.43 -4.03 9.69
N PHE A 294 5.96 -3.15 8.81
CA PHE A 294 5.62 -3.42 7.42
C PHE A 294 6.66 -2.83 6.46
N MET A 295 7.90 -2.67 6.88
CA MET A 295 9.01 -2.38 5.98
C MET A 295 9.26 -3.57 5.06
N ALA A 296 9.51 -3.32 3.77
CA ALA A 296 9.83 -4.40 2.83
C ALA A 296 11.12 -5.17 3.18
N LYS A 297 12.08 -4.51 3.81
CA LYS A 297 13.36 -5.11 4.26
C LYS A 297 13.81 -4.47 5.58
N PRO A 298 13.24 -4.88 6.74
CA PRO A 298 13.53 -4.23 8.02
C PRO A 298 14.91 -4.60 8.60
N MET A 299 15.40 -5.80 8.33
CA MET A 299 16.66 -6.32 8.87
C MET A 299 17.57 -6.84 7.75
N GLN A 300 18.84 -6.46 7.78
CA GLN A 300 19.78 -6.74 6.70
C GLN A 300 19.94 -8.24 6.40
N ARG A 301 19.96 -9.07 7.44
CA ARG A 301 20.23 -10.51 7.34
C ARG A 301 19.00 -11.39 7.27
N GLU A 302 17.82 -10.81 7.48
CA GLU A 302 16.53 -11.51 7.41
C GLU A 302 15.90 -11.35 6.02
N PRO A 303 14.95 -12.21 5.60
CA PRO A 303 14.18 -12.04 4.39
C PRO A 303 13.43 -10.69 4.34
N GLY A 304 13.01 -10.27 3.16
CA GLY A 304 12.06 -9.18 3.00
C GLY A 304 10.63 -9.64 3.32
N SER A 305 9.72 -8.68 3.42
CA SER A 305 8.29 -8.93 3.61
C SER A 305 7.48 -8.50 2.39
N ALA A 306 6.57 -9.37 1.96
CA ALA A 306 5.74 -9.21 0.77
C ALA A 306 4.29 -8.88 1.11
N LEU A 307 3.62 -8.30 0.12
CA LEU A 307 2.17 -8.27 -0.05
C LEU A 307 1.86 -9.06 -1.33
N HIS A 308 1.80 -10.39 -1.26
CA HIS A 308 1.44 -11.17 -2.42
C HIS A 308 -0.03 -10.95 -2.76
N LEU A 309 -0.33 -10.79 -4.04
CA LEU A 309 -1.69 -10.58 -4.52
C LEU A 309 -2.09 -11.74 -5.42
N HIS A 310 -2.96 -12.59 -4.93
CA HIS A 310 -3.65 -13.57 -5.76
C HIS A 310 -4.82 -12.89 -6.45
N GLN A 311 -4.99 -13.13 -7.74
CA GLN A 311 -6.10 -12.56 -8.50
C GLN A 311 -6.65 -13.54 -9.51
N SER A 312 -7.95 -13.47 -9.70
CA SER A 312 -8.70 -14.08 -10.79
C SER A 312 -9.74 -13.07 -11.32
N VAL A 313 -10.33 -13.39 -12.45
CA VAL A 313 -11.38 -12.54 -13.04
C VAL A 313 -12.59 -13.42 -13.34
N LEU A 314 -13.75 -12.98 -12.91
CA LEU A 314 -15.02 -13.63 -13.17
C LEU A 314 -15.76 -12.90 -14.30
N ASP A 315 -16.51 -13.64 -15.08
CA ASP A 315 -17.54 -13.06 -15.93
C ASP A 315 -18.67 -12.54 -15.04
N LEU A 316 -19.05 -11.27 -15.26
CA LEU A 316 -19.97 -10.54 -14.37
C LEU A 316 -21.39 -11.15 -14.39
N GLU A 317 -21.83 -11.70 -15.52
CA GLU A 317 -23.18 -12.25 -15.67
C GLU A 317 -23.26 -13.67 -15.10
N THR A 318 -22.29 -14.52 -15.42
CA THR A 318 -22.31 -15.95 -15.07
C THR A 318 -21.62 -16.30 -13.76
N GLY A 319 -20.75 -15.41 -13.27
CA GLY A 319 -19.89 -15.67 -12.10
C GLY A 319 -18.78 -16.72 -12.36
N GLN A 320 -18.58 -17.15 -13.59
CA GLN A 320 -17.56 -18.14 -13.93
C GLN A 320 -16.17 -17.51 -14.01
N ASN A 321 -15.15 -18.24 -13.56
CA ASN A 321 -13.77 -17.85 -13.67
C ASN A 321 -13.31 -17.90 -15.14
N ILE A 322 -13.01 -16.72 -15.74
CA ILE A 322 -12.60 -16.63 -17.14
C ILE A 322 -11.15 -17.11 -17.37
N PHE A 323 -10.38 -17.34 -16.32
CA PHE A 323 -9.01 -17.84 -16.44
C PHE A 323 -8.95 -19.33 -16.79
N ALA A 324 -10.02 -20.08 -16.57
CA ALA A 324 -10.11 -21.49 -16.92
C ALA A 324 -10.98 -21.72 -18.18
N THR A 325 -10.54 -22.65 -19.03
CA THR A 325 -11.37 -23.20 -20.10
C THR A 325 -12.30 -24.27 -19.54
N ALA A 326 -13.29 -24.73 -20.32
CA ALA A 326 -14.25 -25.75 -19.90
C ALA A 326 -13.59 -27.11 -19.56
N ASP A 327 -12.41 -27.40 -20.13
CA ASP A 327 -11.58 -28.56 -19.81
C ASP A 327 -10.54 -28.31 -18.71
N GLY A 328 -10.63 -27.15 -18.04
CA GLY A 328 -9.82 -26.82 -16.88
C GLY A 328 -8.39 -26.35 -17.18
N GLN A 329 -8.08 -26.06 -18.44
CA GLN A 329 -6.79 -25.53 -18.82
C GLN A 329 -6.78 -23.98 -18.69
N PRO A 330 -5.59 -23.35 -18.57
CA PRO A 330 -5.48 -21.90 -18.67
C PRO A 330 -6.08 -21.36 -19.95
N SER A 331 -6.98 -20.39 -19.83
CA SER A 331 -7.66 -19.76 -20.97
C SER A 331 -6.75 -18.77 -21.69
N GLN A 332 -7.16 -18.34 -22.88
CA GLN A 332 -6.51 -17.24 -23.58
C GLN A 332 -6.57 -15.94 -22.77
N ALA A 333 -7.69 -15.64 -22.12
CA ALA A 333 -7.84 -14.47 -21.26
C ALA A 333 -6.81 -14.46 -20.12
N MET A 334 -6.56 -15.59 -19.47
CA MET A 334 -5.52 -15.72 -18.46
C MET A 334 -4.12 -15.46 -19.04
N MET A 335 -3.82 -15.98 -20.24
CA MET A 335 -2.52 -15.75 -20.88
C MET A 335 -2.35 -14.27 -21.25
N GLU A 336 -3.37 -13.64 -21.78
CA GLU A 336 -3.32 -12.21 -22.13
C GLU A 336 -3.20 -11.33 -20.87
N TYR A 337 -3.90 -11.68 -19.79
CA TYR A 337 -3.74 -11.04 -18.48
C TYR A 337 -2.29 -11.15 -17.98
N MET A 338 -1.70 -12.35 -18.02
CA MET A 338 -0.30 -12.61 -17.68
C MET A 338 0.65 -11.78 -18.55
N GLY A 339 0.38 -11.70 -19.86
CA GLY A 339 1.14 -10.85 -20.79
C GLY A 339 1.12 -9.38 -20.40
N GLY A 340 -0.04 -8.89 -19.96
CA GLY A 340 -0.21 -7.54 -19.44
C GLY A 340 0.61 -7.30 -18.16
N LEU A 341 0.58 -8.22 -17.22
CA LEU A 341 1.41 -8.14 -16.02
C LEU A 341 2.90 -8.04 -16.35
N GLN A 342 3.40 -8.90 -17.26
CA GLN A 342 4.79 -8.85 -17.69
C GLN A 342 5.15 -7.53 -18.40
N ARG A 343 4.24 -7.02 -19.23
CA ARG A 343 4.47 -5.81 -20.04
C ARG A 343 4.50 -4.55 -19.19
N TYR A 344 3.59 -4.41 -18.21
CA TYR A 344 3.37 -3.14 -17.53
C TYR A 344 3.97 -3.07 -16.11
N THR A 345 4.41 -4.18 -15.54
CA THR A 345 5.08 -4.16 -14.23
C THR A 345 6.32 -3.27 -14.17
N PRO A 346 7.21 -3.21 -15.20
CA PRO A 346 8.36 -2.32 -15.13
C PRO A 346 8.01 -0.84 -14.98
N GLU A 347 6.91 -0.40 -15.59
CA GLU A 347 6.41 0.96 -15.50
C GLU A 347 5.69 1.24 -14.18
N LEU A 348 5.08 0.21 -13.58
CA LEU A 348 4.31 0.32 -12.33
C LEU A 348 5.09 -0.18 -11.10
N ILE A 349 6.37 -0.48 -11.24
CA ILE A 349 7.17 -1.07 -10.16
C ILE A 349 7.20 -0.20 -8.90
N SER A 350 7.12 1.12 -9.03
CA SER A 350 7.07 2.03 -7.89
C SER A 350 5.77 1.93 -7.08
N PHE A 351 4.67 1.39 -7.63
CA PHE A 351 3.46 1.09 -6.88
C PHE A 351 3.60 -0.20 -6.04
N TYR A 352 4.46 -1.12 -6.48
CA TYR A 352 4.80 -2.35 -5.76
C TYR A 352 5.96 -2.18 -4.78
N ALA A 353 6.87 -1.25 -5.08
CA ALA A 353 8.08 -0.95 -4.33
C ALA A 353 8.21 0.56 -4.11
N PRO A 354 7.38 1.17 -3.22
CA PRO A 354 7.19 2.61 -3.14
C PRO A 354 8.25 3.37 -2.34
N ASN A 355 9.19 2.67 -1.70
CA ASN A 355 10.19 3.28 -0.83
C ASN A 355 11.61 2.87 -1.25
N VAL A 356 12.61 3.65 -0.86
CA VAL A 356 14.02 3.27 -1.06
C VAL A 356 14.32 1.90 -0.44
N ASN A 357 13.73 1.61 0.71
CA ASN A 357 13.86 0.32 1.39
C ASN A 357 13.29 -0.85 0.58
N SER A 358 12.24 -0.64 -0.21
CA SER A 358 11.59 -1.69 -1.00
C SER A 358 12.55 -2.38 -1.98
N TYR A 359 13.48 -1.60 -2.57
CA TYR A 359 14.46 -2.12 -3.53
C TYR A 359 15.56 -2.98 -2.89
N ARG A 360 15.70 -2.94 -1.55
CA ARG A 360 16.55 -3.87 -0.80
C ARG A 360 15.93 -5.27 -0.69
N ARG A 361 14.60 -5.39 -0.84
CA ARG A 361 13.90 -6.67 -0.95
C ARG A 361 14.09 -7.26 -2.35
N LEU A 362 14.06 -6.45 -3.41
CA LEU A 362 14.19 -6.88 -4.80
C LEU A 362 15.66 -7.14 -5.18
N ALA A 363 16.30 -8.03 -4.44
CA ALA A 363 17.71 -8.40 -4.58
C ALA A 363 17.90 -9.88 -4.94
N PRO A 364 18.99 -10.25 -5.65
CA PRO A 364 19.20 -11.61 -6.21
C PRO A 364 19.66 -12.61 -5.17
N ASP A 365 18.95 -12.90 -4.13
CA ASP A 365 19.40 -13.91 -3.17
C ASP A 365 18.28 -14.62 -2.39
N ILE A 366 17.04 -14.20 -2.54
CA ILE A 366 15.94 -14.76 -1.75
C ILE A 366 14.64 -14.80 -2.56
N SER A 367 13.54 -15.13 -1.92
CA SER A 367 12.19 -15.39 -2.43
C SER A 367 11.52 -14.24 -3.20
N ALA A 368 12.09 -13.02 -3.20
CA ALA A 368 11.53 -11.90 -3.93
C ALA A 368 11.88 -11.96 -5.42
N PRO A 369 10.94 -11.62 -6.32
CA PRO A 369 11.18 -11.62 -7.74
C PRO A 369 12.13 -10.48 -8.15
N ILE A 370 13.05 -10.79 -9.08
CA ILE A 370 13.99 -9.81 -9.65
C ILE A 370 13.84 -9.64 -11.16
N ASN A 371 12.97 -10.42 -11.78
CA ASN A 371 12.67 -10.39 -13.21
C ASN A 371 11.17 -10.67 -13.44
N LEU A 372 10.74 -10.63 -14.69
CA LEU A 372 9.33 -10.73 -15.09
C LEU A 372 8.90 -12.16 -15.43
N SER A 373 9.61 -13.18 -14.95
CA SER A 373 9.28 -14.57 -15.24
C SER A 373 7.95 -14.98 -14.63
N TRP A 374 7.31 -15.96 -15.24
CA TRP A 374 6.12 -16.61 -14.70
C TRP A 374 6.20 -18.13 -14.83
N GLY A 375 5.46 -18.86 -14.01
CA GLY A 375 5.47 -20.31 -14.07
C GLY A 375 4.36 -20.96 -13.26
N PHE A 376 4.10 -22.25 -13.59
CA PHE A 376 3.16 -23.09 -12.85
C PHE A 376 3.85 -23.60 -11.58
N ASP A 377 3.23 -23.35 -10.46
CA ASP A 377 3.65 -23.74 -9.10
C ASP A 377 5.14 -23.45 -8.79
N ASN A 378 5.68 -22.36 -9.36
CA ASN A 378 7.07 -21.98 -9.24
C ASN A 378 7.23 -20.72 -8.38
N ARG A 379 7.64 -20.89 -7.12
CA ARG A 379 7.83 -19.79 -6.14
C ARG A 379 9.05 -18.90 -6.42
N THR A 380 9.89 -19.25 -7.40
CA THR A 380 11.04 -18.41 -7.80
C THR A 380 10.67 -17.39 -8.87
N THR A 381 9.47 -17.47 -9.46
CA THR A 381 8.99 -16.54 -10.48
C THR A 381 8.26 -15.34 -9.90
N ALA A 382 8.16 -14.28 -10.66
CA ALA A 382 7.42 -13.07 -10.30
C ALA A 382 5.90 -13.28 -10.30
N PHE A 383 5.43 -14.04 -11.26
CA PHE A 383 4.02 -14.40 -11.39
C PHE A 383 3.90 -15.92 -11.34
N ARG A 384 3.30 -16.39 -10.27
CA ARG A 384 3.08 -17.81 -10.06
C ARG A 384 1.63 -18.17 -10.37
N VAL A 385 1.41 -19.29 -11.04
CA VAL A 385 0.11 -19.91 -11.18
C VAL A 385 0.07 -21.09 -10.22
N PRO A 386 -0.55 -20.95 -9.03
CA PRO A 386 -0.63 -22.05 -8.07
C PRO A 386 -1.40 -23.24 -8.65
N ASN A 387 -1.06 -24.45 -8.22
CA ASN A 387 -1.83 -25.63 -8.55
C ASN A 387 -3.21 -25.56 -7.86
N SER A 388 -4.27 -25.62 -8.64
CA SER A 388 -5.65 -25.50 -8.14
C SER A 388 -6.62 -26.16 -9.11
N ASP A 389 -7.86 -26.40 -8.66
CA ASP A 389 -8.95 -26.74 -9.56
C ASP A 389 -9.32 -25.58 -10.49
N PRO A 390 -10.07 -25.81 -11.57
CA PRO A 390 -10.40 -24.77 -12.56
C PRO A 390 -11.16 -23.58 -11.99
N ALA A 391 -12.03 -23.77 -11.01
CA ALA A 391 -12.80 -22.70 -10.40
C ALA A 391 -11.90 -21.72 -9.61
N ASN A 392 -10.79 -22.24 -9.08
CA ASN A 392 -9.82 -21.51 -8.27
C ASN A 392 -8.52 -21.13 -9.02
N LEU A 393 -8.52 -21.28 -10.37
CA LEU A 393 -7.37 -20.93 -11.19
C LEU A 393 -7.10 -19.43 -11.08
N ARG A 394 -5.87 -19.06 -10.68
CA ARG A 394 -5.48 -17.68 -10.36
C ARG A 394 -4.02 -17.43 -10.66
N ILE A 395 -3.67 -16.17 -10.69
CA ILE A 395 -2.27 -15.70 -10.78
C ILE A 395 -1.91 -15.06 -9.44
N GLU A 396 -0.74 -15.37 -8.92
CA GLU A 396 -0.13 -14.72 -7.77
C GLU A 396 0.92 -13.72 -8.26
N ASN A 397 0.71 -12.43 -7.98
CA ASN A 397 1.70 -11.38 -8.19
C ASN A 397 2.56 -11.25 -6.94
N ARG A 398 3.85 -11.54 -7.07
CA ARG A 398 4.80 -11.60 -5.95
C ARG A 398 5.68 -10.35 -5.83
N PHE A 399 5.53 -9.37 -6.74
CA PHE A 399 6.29 -8.13 -6.70
C PHE A 399 5.98 -7.23 -5.51
N PRO A 400 4.72 -7.00 -5.11
CA PRO A 400 4.43 -6.03 -4.09
C PRO A 400 5.17 -6.32 -2.78
N GLY A 401 5.90 -5.33 -2.27
CA GLY A 401 6.37 -5.31 -0.91
C GLY A 401 5.23 -5.02 0.06
N VAL A 402 5.34 -5.48 1.28
CA VAL A 402 4.29 -5.21 2.28
C VAL A 402 4.17 -3.72 2.63
N ASP A 403 5.17 -2.92 2.32
CA ASP A 403 5.16 -1.46 2.45
C ASP A 403 4.38 -0.74 1.33
N ALA A 404 3.95 -1.47 0.30
CA ALA A 404 3.09 -0.93 -0.74
C ALA A 404 1.73 -0.46 -0.17
N ASN A 405 1.22 0.62 -0.77
CA ASN A 405 -0.17 1.03 -0.56
C ASN A 405 -1.09 -0.03 -1.19
N PRO A 406 -1.97 -0.70 -0.43
CA PRO A 406 -2.77 -1.82 -0.95
C PRO A 406 -3.68 -1.41 -2.10
N TYR A 407 -4.23 -0.19 -2.09
CA TYR A 407 -5.06 0.32 -3.18
C TYR A 407 -4.25 0.44 -4.47
N LEU A 408 -3.03 0.96 -4.40
CA LEU A 408 -2.16 1.15 -5.57
C LEU A 408 -1.58 -0.16 -6.08
N ALA A 409 -1.20 -1.08 -5.19
CA ALA A 409 -0.71 -2.40 -5.59
C ALA A 409 -1.78 -3.21 -6.33
N ILE A 410 -3.01 -3.18 -5.84
CA ILE A 410 -4.16 -3.81 -6.50
C ILE A 410 -4.49 -3.08 -7.82
N THR A 411 -4.53 -1.75 -7.82
CA THR A 411 -4.73 -0.95 -9.03
C THR A 411 -3.75 -1.32 -10.12
N ALA A 412 -2.44 -1.34 -9.81
CA ALA A 412 -1.39 -1.66 -10.76
C ALA A 412 -1.54 -3.07 -11.34
N THR A 413 -1.87 -4.04 -10.49
CA THR A 413 -2.07 -5.43 -10.90
C THR A 413 -3.27 -5.56 -11.84
N LEU A 414 -4.41 -4.98 -11.46
CA LEU A 414 -5.65 -5.06 -12.24
C LEU A 414 -5.55 -4.26 -13.55
N ALA A 415 -4.99 -3.04 -13.52
CA ALA A 415 -4.78 -2.22 -14.73
C ALA A 415 -3.90 -2.95 -15.75
N SER A 416 -2.79 -3.53 -15.29
CA SER A 416 -1.89 -4.32 -16.15
C SER A 416 -2.61 -5.50 -16.80
N GLY A 417 -3.37 -6.25 -16.01
CA GLY A 417 -4.11 -7.41 -16.50
C GLY A 417 -5.20 -7.04 -17.52
N LEU A 418 -5.98 -6.00 -17.24
CA LEU A 418 -7.03 -5.53 -18.16
C LEU A 418 -6.46 -5.02 -19.47
N LEU A 419 -5.36 -4.26 -19.44
CA LEU A 419 -4.66 -3.82 -20.65
C LEU A 419 -4.12 -5.00 -21.43
N GLY A 420 -3.57 -6.02 -20.76
CA GLY A 420 -3.11 -7.25 -21.39
C GLY A 420 -4.21 -7.93 -22.19
N MET A 421 -5.40 -8.07 -21.60
CA MET A 421 -6.58 -8.65 -22.28
C MET A 421 -7.08 -7.76 -23.43
N ARG A 422 -7.18 -6.43 -23.23
CA ARG A 422 -7.64 -5.48 -24.25
C ARG A 422 -6.73 -5.41 -25.48
N GLN A 423 -5.42 -5.62 -25.27
CA GLN A 423 -4.40 -5.53 -26.32
C GLN A 423 -3.93 -6.91 -26.82
N HIS A 424 -4.50 -8.00 -26.31
CA HIS A 424 -4.15 -9.38 -26.65
C HIS A 424 -2.65 -9.70 -26.49
N ILE A 425 -2.03 -9.18 -25.41
CA ILE A 425 -0.60 -9.35 -25.13
C ILE A 425 -0.35 -10.79 -24.67
N GLN A 426 0.52 -11.49 -25.41
CA GLN A 426 0.90 -12.85 -25.05
C GLN A 426 2.09 -12.84 -24.08
N PRO A 427 2.08 -13.67 -23.03
CA PRO A 427 3.20 -13.78 -22.12
C PRO A 427 4.38 -14.52 -22.78
N THR A 428 5.54 -14.42 -22.16
CA THR A 428 6.66 -15.30 -22.46
C THR A 428 6.29 -16.76 -22.18
N LYS A 429 7.14 -17.72 -22.57
CA LYS A 429 6.94 -19.13 -22.16
C LYS A 429 7.07 -19.26 -20.64
N PRO A 430 6.30 -20.16 -20.01
CA PRO A 430 6.44 -20.42 -18.58
C PRO A 430 7.84 -20.91 -18.25
N HIS A 431 8.42 -20.31 -17.21
CA HIS A 431 9.76 -20.63 -16.76
C HIS A 431 9.80 -22.02 -16.11
N LYS A 432 10.85 -22.79 -16.40
CA LYS A 432 11.12 -24.09 -15.80
C LYS A 432 12.46 -24.04 -15.07
N GLY A 433 12.46 -24.46 -13.82
CA GLY A 433 13.64 -24.37 -12.96
C GLY A 433 13.64 -23.08 -12.13
N THR A 434 14.82 -22.67 -11.66
CA THR A 434 14.93 -21.43 -10.82
C THR A 434 15.02 -20.19 -11.68
N ALA A 435 14.11 -19.25 -11.49
CA ALA A 435 14.08 -17.98 -12.22
C ALA A 435 15.15 -16.98 -11.72
N ASN A 436 15.80 -17.25 -10.61
CA ASN A 436 16.84 -16.37 -10.05
C ASN A 436 18.10 -16.29 -10.92
N GLU A 437 18.30 -17.25 -11.82
CA GLU A 437 19.44 -17.30 -12.74
C GLU A 437 19.28 -16.41 -13.97
N ASP A 438 18.06 -15.91 -14.26
CA ASP A 438 17.76 -15.13 -15.48
C ASP A 438 18.22 -13.65 -15.38
N GLY A 439 18.84 -13.27 -14.27
CA GLY A 439 19.30 -11.90 -14.04
C GLY A 439 18.19 -10.95 -13.59
N VAL A 440 18.56 -9.68 -13.43
CA VAL A 440 17.66 -8.62 -12.95
C VAL A 440 16.97 -7.95 -14.13
N GLY A 441 15.64 -7.98 -14.16
CA GLY A 441 14.80 -7.42 -15.22
C GLY A 441 13.92 -6.22 -14.80
N VAL A 442 14.05 -5.74 -13.54
CA VAL A 442 13.27 -4.62 -12.99
C VAL A 442 14.18 -3.51 -12.45
N ALA A 443 13.60 -2.34 -12.17
CA ALA A 443 14.32 -1.22 -11.56
C ALA A 443 15.03 -1.63 -10.26
N ARG A 444 16.22 -1.03 -10.04
CA ARG A 444 17.06 -1.29 -8.85
C ARG A 444 16.99 -0.19 -7.80
N THR A 445 16.41 0.95 -8.14
CA THR A 445 16.23 2.10 -7.24
C THR A 445 14.83 2.68 -7.40
N LEU A 446 14.39 3.39 -6.37
CA LEU A 446 13.11 4.10 -6.41
C LEU A 446 13.07 5.11 -7.57
N GLU A 447 14.14 5.87 -7.74
CA GLU A 447 14.26 6.83 -8.85
C GLU A 447 14.07 6.18 -10.22
N GLU A 448 14.76 5.06 -10.46
CA GLU A 448 14.64 4.33 -11.74
C GLU A 448 13.19 3.84 -11.97
N GLY A 449 12.54 3.32 -10.93
CA GLY A 449 11.16 2.86 -10.99
C GLY A 449 10.17 3.99 -11.26
N VAL A 450 10.31 5.11 -10.56
CA VAL A 450 9.42 6.27 -10.70
C VAL A 450 9.58 6.96 -12.06
N ARG A 451 10.80 7.06 -12.58
CA ARG A 451 11.02 7.67 -13.90
C ARG A 451 10.31 6.93 -15.03
N LYS A 452 10.06 5.62 -14.89
CA LYS A 452 9.31 4.82 -15.88
C LYS A 452 7.80 5.02 -15.79
N LEU A 453 7.29 5.48 -14.66
CA LEU A 453 5.85 5.53 -14.38
C LEU A 453 5.07 6.39 -15.39
N ASN A 454 5.64 7.48 -15.86
CA ASN A 454 4.95 8.45 -16.74
C ASN A 454 5.13 8.19 -18.25
N ASP A 455 5.77 7.10 -18.64
CA ASP A 455 6.16 6.87 -20.04
C ASP A 455 5.08 6.13 -20.86
N THR A 456 3.95 5.76 -20.26
CA THR A 456 2.96 4.88 -20.88
C THR A 456 1.56 5.52 -20.90
N PRO A 457 1.13 6.09 -22.06
CA PRO A 457 -0.18 6.76 -22.18
C PRO A 457 -1.37 5.87 -21.81
N GLU A 458 -1.30 4.58 -22.10
CA GLU A 458 -2.36 3.62 -21.77
C GLU A 458 -2.56 3.47 -20.26
N LEU A 459 -1.48 3.49 -19.48
CA LEU A 459 -1.56 3.48 -18.01
C LEU A 459 -2.07 4.82 -17.48
N GLN A 460 -1.67 5.94 -18.07
CA GLN A 460 -2.18 7.25 -17.72
C GLN A 460 -3.71 7.35 -17.94
N ALA A 461 -4.20 6.75 -19.01
CA ALA A 461 -5.65 6.69 -19.27
C ALA A 461 -6.41 5.83 -18.25
N MET A 462 -5.77 4.80 -17.66
CA MET A 462 -6.41 3.90 -16.71
C MET A 462 -6.27 4.35 -15.24
N ILE A 463 -5.19 5.02 -14.89
CA ILE A 463 -4.87 5.37 -13.50
C ILE A 463 -5.11 6.86 -13.24
N GLY A 464 -4.98 7.69 -14.29
CA GLY A 464 -5.07 9.15 -14.23
C GLY A 464 -3.69 9.81 -14.36
N GLU A 465 -3.52 10.66 -15.39
CA GLU A 465 -2.26 11.37 -15.64
C GLU A 465 -1.85 12.23 -14.45
N LEU A 466 -2.80 13.01 -13.87
CA LEU A 466 -2.53 13.86 -12.72
C LEU A 466 -2.05 13.06 -11.52
N PHE A 467 -2.72 11.92 -11.23
CA PHE A 467 -2.33 11.04 -10.13
C PHE A 467 -0.90 10.51 -10.30
N MET A 468 -0.59 9.98 -11.48
CA MET A 468 0.73 9.40 -11.76
C MET A 468 1.84 10.45 -11.66
N ARG A 469 1.61 11.67 -12.15
CA ARG A 469 2.56 12.78 -12.04
C ARG A 469 2.76 13.22 -10.59
N ALA A 470 1.70 13.40 -9.84
CA ALA A 470 1.76 13.79 -8.43
C ALA A 470 2.47 12.71 -7.59
N TYR A 471 2.14 11.44 -7.81
CA TYR A 471 2.82 10.32 -7.15
C TYR A 471 4.32 10.29 -7.49
N ALA A 472 4.67 10.50 -8.75
CA ALA A 472 6.07 10.54 -9.18
C ALA A 472 6.84 11.67 -8.51
N ALA A 473 6.26 12.88 -8.40
CA ALA A 473 6.88 14.02 -7.73
C ALA A 473 7.13 13.73 -6.26
N VAL A 474 6.11 13.24 -5.53
CA VAL A 474 6.23 12.86 -4.11
C VAL A 474 7.36 11.82 -3.92
N LYS A 475 7.40 10.77 -4.74
CA LYS A 475 8.38 9.69 -4.59
C LYS A 475 9.80 10.08 -5.00
N LEU A 476 9.96 10.98 -5.95
CA LEU A 476 11.28 11.53 -6.29
C LEU A 476 11.83 12.41 -5.18
N ASP A 477 10.98 13.23 -4.55
CA ASP A 477 11.39 14.07 -3.43
C ASP A 477 11.81 13.22 -2.22
N GLU A 478 11.05 12.17 -1.88
CA GLU A 478 11.45 11.19 -0.85
C GLU A 478 12.81 10.52 -1.16
N PHE A 479 13.07 10.22 -2.43
CA PHE A 479 14.35 9.66 -2.85
C PHE A 479 15.49 10.67 -2.70
N GLU A 480 15.27 11.94 -3.08
CA GLU A 480 16.26 13.00 -2.94
C GLU A 480 16.55 13.33 -1.47
N GLU A 481 15.51 13.36 -0.61
CA GLU A 481 15.67 13.54 0.83
C GLU A 481 16.52 12.42 1.42
N PHE A 482 16.21 11.16 1.08
CA PHE A 482 17.00 10.01 1.52
C PHE A 482 18.47 10.13 1.11
N ASN A 483 18.77 10.60 -0.11
CA ASN A 483 20.14 10.73 -0.61
C ASN A 483 20.95 11.83 0.09
N ARG A 484 20.31 12.74 0.83
CA ARG A 484 20.99 13.75 1.68
C ARG A 484 21.48 13.15 3.01
N VAL A 485 20.99 11.96 3.38
CA VAL A 485 21.35 11.31 4.64
C VAL A 485 22.72 10.66 4.51
N ILE A 486 23.68 11.09 5.34
CA ILE A 486 25.00 10.44 5.45
C ILE A 486 24.86 9.19 6.31
N SER A 487 24.98 8.01 5.71
CA SER A 487 24.77 6.72 6.37
C SER A 487 25.92 6.32 7.31
N SER A 488 25.65 5.39 8.22
CA SER A 488 26.72 4.78 9.05
C SER A 488 27.74 4.04 8.20
N TRP A 489 27.31 3.42 7.09
CA TRP A 489 28.19 2.74 6.15
C TRP A 489 29.21 3.70 5.49
N GLU A 490 28.77 4.88 5.09
CA GLU A 490 29.66 5.91 4.52
C GLU A 490 30.67 6.40 5.56
N ARG A 491 30.23 6.68 6.79
CA ARG A 491 31.12 7.07 7.89
C ARG A 491 32.13 5.97 8.21
N GLU A 492 31.70 4.70 8.22
CA GLU A 492 32.59 3.56 8.51
C GLU A 492 33.64 3.34 7.42
N HIS A 493 33.23 3.38 6.16
CA HIS A 493 34.09 2.93 5.06
C HIS A 493 34.77 4.04 4.27
N LEU A 494 34.23 5.27 4.28
CA LEU A 494 34.77 6.37 3.48
C LEU A 494 35.58 7.39 4.29
N LEU A 495 35.37 7.50 5.60
CA LEU A 495 35.96 8.55 6.45
C LEU A 495 37.47 8.70 6.29
N LEU A 496 38.20 7.59 6.18
CA LEU A 496 39.67 7.57 6.09
C LEU A 496 40.16 6.93 4.78
N GLN A 497 39.26 6.54 3.87
CA GLN A 497 39.63 5.79 2.66
C GLN A 497 39.60 6.65 1.40
N VAL A 498 38.98 7.82 1.42
CA VAL A 498 38.84 8.74 0.30
C VAL A 498 39.29 10.13 0.65
#